data_59d9daf45e203d4f9b33cb2cbaca4400
#
_entry.id   59d9daf45e203d4f9b33cb2cbaca4400
#
_cell.length_a   1.000
_cell.length_b   1.000
_cell.length_c   1.000
_cell.angle_alpha   90.00
_cell.angle_beta   90.00
_cell.angle_gamma   90.00
#
_symmetry.space_group_name_H-M   'P 1'
#
loop_
_entity.id
_entity.type
_entity.pdbx_description
1 polymer ?
#
loop_
_entity_poly.entity_id
_entity_poly.type
_entity_poly.pdbx_seq_one_letter_code
_entity_poly.pdbx_strand_id
1 'polypeptide(L)'
;MAAFRVKLAVSFGQPVKARVSDWLARLGAVVALVLAAGLAQTHAQTPATPASSADAAVIEDIVVGSRILAEFGVLDGFGHVSARDPADPNRFWMSRSLAPALVTADDIMEFDLDGNAVDARGRSVFLERFIHSEIYRARPEVISVVHTHSPGVIPFGVSKVPLQAMFHNAAFLAAGAPVWDIRKEFGETNMLVSDPARGKSLAQMLSDKWVVLMRGHGDVTVGPTVKMAVFRAYYTDVDAKLQSQAIALGGDVNYLTPGEGAKADAINFAVIDRIWNLWKMRVAPGLAK
;
A
#
# COMPACT_ATOMS: atom_id res chain seq x y z
N MET A 1 43.87 5.83 -45.25
CA MET A 1 43.53 5.12 -46.47
C MET A 1 44.04 3.70 -46.40
N ALA A 2 43.19 2.69 -46.14
CA ALA A 2 43.39 1.29 -46.44
C ALA A 2 42.05 0.56 -46.26
N ALA A 3 41.41 0.19 -47.32
CA ALA A 3 40.17 -0.54 -47.38
C ALA A 3 40.44 -2.03 -47.25
N PHE A 4 39.82 -2.70 -46.29
CA PHE A 4 39.80 -4.16 -46.21
C PHE A 4 38.49 -4.68 -46.82
N ARG A 5 38.58 -5.36 -47.97
CA ARG A 5 37.50 -6.14 -48.57
C ARG A 5 37.57 -7.58 -48.01
N VAL A 6 36.49 -8.03 -47.41
CA VAL A 6 36.26 -9.45 -47.08
C VAL A 6 35.42 -10.06 -48.17
N LYS A 7 35.94 -11.10 -48.84
CA LYS A 7 35.19 -11.96 -49.79
C LYS A 7 34.52 -13.09 -49.02
N LEU A 8 33.19 -13.14 -49.11
CA LEU A 8 32.41 -14.32 -48.67
C LEU A 8 32.44 -15.35 -49.84
N ALA A 9 32.90 -16.55 -49.57
CA ALA A 9 32.76 -17.71 -50.43
C ALA A 9 31.56 -18.52 -49.96
N VAL A 10 30.55 -18.66 -50.81
CA VAL A 10 29.36 -19.51 -50.61
C VAL A 10 29.66 -20.88 -51.26
N SER A 11 29.70 -21.93 -50.43
CA SER A 11 29.80 -23.32 -50.88
C SER A 11 28.40 -23.93 -50.94
N PHE A 12 27.99 -24.33 -52.12
CA PHE A 12 26.76 -25.11 -52.37
C PHE A 12 26.99 -26.60 -52.14
N GLY A 13 26.44 -27.14 -51.09
CA GLY A 13 26.39 -28.58 -50.81
C GLY A 13 25.17 -29.25 -51.45
N GLN A 14 25.37 -30.44 -51.96
CA GLN A 14 24.46 -31.31 -52.73
C GLN A 14 23.19 -31.76 -51.97
N PRO A 15 22.07 -32.09 -52.64
CA PRO A 15 20.83 -32.46 -52.02
C PRO A 15 20.81 -33.93 -51.51
N VAL A 16 20.49 -34.10 -50.25
CA VAL A 16 20.23 -35.42 -49.65
C VAL A 16 18.76 -35.80 -49.92
N LYS A 17 18.54 -36.81 -50.73
CA LYS A 17 17.23 -37.46 -50.90
C LYS A 17 16.94 -38.33 -49.68
N ALA A 18 16.18 -37.83 -48.69
CA ALA A 18 15.63 -38.62 -47.62
C ALA A 18 14.23 -39.13 -47.99
N ARG A 19 13.99 -40.44 -47.82
CA ARG A 19 12.73 -41.10 -48.14
C ARG A 19 11.62 -40.67 -47.16
N VAL A 20 10.55 -40.16 -47.69
CA VAL A 20 9.37 -39.62 -46.97
C VAL A 20 8.51 -40.72 -46.33
N SER A 21 8.78 -42.02 -46.64
CA SER A 21 7.93 -43.15 -46.23
C SER A 21 8.05 -43.59 -44.77
N ASP A 22 9.16 -43.25 -44.08
CA ASP A 22 9.39 -43.76 -42.70
C ASP A 22 8.92 -42.81 -41.60
N TRP A 23 8.45 -41.63 -41.95
CA TRP A 23 7.98 -40.63 -40.99
C TRP A 23 6.50 -40.77 -40.62
N LEU A 24 5.67 -41.31 -41.54
CA LEU A 24 4.23 -41.46 -41.34
C LEU A 24 3.84 -42.62 -40.43
N ALA A 25 4.70 -43.63 -40.28
CA ALA A 25 4.45 -44.78 -39.40
C ALA A 25 4.78 -44.48 -37.89
N ARG A 26 5.59 -43.45 -37.62
CA ARG A 26 5.95 -43.08 -36.23
C ARG A 26 5.11 -41.98 -35.60
N LEU A 27 4.32 -41.26 -36.40
CA LEU A 27 3.39 -40.23 -35.93
C LEU A 27 2.06 -40.80 -35.43
N GLY A 28 1.66 -42.00 -35.87
CA GLY A 28 0.43 -42.63 -35.42
C GLY A 28 0.44 -43.19 -33.99
N ALA A 29 1.63 -43.52 -33.45
CA ALA A 29 1.76 -44.14 -32.11
C ALA A 29 1.91 -43.09 -30.97
N VAL A 30 2.30 -41.88 -31.30
CA VAL A 30 2.50 -40.82 -30.30
C VAL A 30 1.22 -40.03 -30.06
N VAL A 31 0.33 -39.93 -31.07
CA VAL A 31 -0.97 -39.23 -30.91
C VAL A 31 -1.98 -40.02 -30.11
N ALA A 32 -1.89 -41.37 -30.05
CA ALA A 32 -2.78 -42.21 -29.25
C ALA A 32 -2.43 -42.22 -27.74
N LEU A 33 -1.20 -41.87 -27.35
CA LEU A 33 -0.78 -41.84 -25.93
C LEU A 33 -1.02 -40.48 -25.26
N VAL A 34 -1.22 -39.42 -26.01
CA VAL A 34 -1.44 -38.06 -25.48
C VAL A 34 -2.93 -37.78 -25.22
N LEU A 35 -3.84 -38.55 -25.86
CA LEU A 35 -5.28 -38.42 -25.69
C LEU A 35 -5.83 -39.18 -24.46
N ALA A 36 -5.05 -40.04 -23.80
CA ALA A 36 -5.47 -40.79 -22.62
C ALA A 36 -5.02 -40.16 -21.27
N ALA A 37 -4.19 -39.12 -21.29
CA ALA A 37 -3.72 -38.41 -20.08
C ALA A 37 -4.39 -37.06 -19.83
N GLY A 38 -5.37 -36.71 -20.67
CA GLY A 38 -6.15 -35.47 -20.55
C GLY A 38 -7.41 -35.57 -19.70
N LEU A 39 -7.40 -36.35 -18.60
CA LEU A 39 -8.36 -36.16 -17.53
C LEU A 39 -7.94 -34.88 -16.81
N ALA A 40 -8.50 -33.77 -17.29
CA ALA A 40 -8.46 -32.49 -16.60
C ALA A 40 -8.81 -32.75 -15.12
N GLN A 41 -7.82 -32.64 -14.25
CA GLN A 41 -8.08 -32.33 -12.85
C GLN A 41 -8.73 -30.95 -12.87
N THR A 42 -10.05 -30.92 -12.95
CA THR A 42 -10.82 -29.76 -12.50
C THR A 42 -10.51 -29.65 -11.02
N HIS A 43 -9.55 -28.82 -10.68
CA HIS A 43 -9.42 -28.31 -9.33
C HIS A 43 -10.77 -27.65 -9.07
N ALA A 44 -11.63 -28.37 -8.34
CA ALA A 44 -12.83 -27.77 -7.78
C ALA A 44 -12.33 -26.60 -6.94
N GLN A 45 -12.49 -25.37 -7.48
CA GLN A 45 -12.29 -24.16 -6.69
C GLN A 45 -13.28 -24.29 -5.53
N THR A 46 -12.75 -24.49 -4.33
CA THR A 46 -13.55 -24.39 -3.12
C THR A 46 -14.21 -23.02 -3.20
N PRO A 47 -15.55 -22.93 -3.12
CA PRO A 47 -16.23 -21.65 -3.13
C PRO A 47 -15.59 -20.81 -2.02
N ALA A 48 -15.19 -19.57 -2.34
CA ALA A 48 -14.69 -18.65 -1.32
C ALA A 48 -15.79 -18.56 -0.24
N THR A 49 -15.42 -18.80 1.02
CA THR A 49 -16.32 -18.61 2.14
C THR A 49 -16.84 -17.16 2.06
N PRO A 50 -18.15 -16.91 2.12
CA PRO A 50 -18.66 -15.55 2.12
C PRO A 50 -17.97 -14.77 3.25
N ALA A 51 -17.52 -13.57 2.95
CA ALA A 51 -16.93 -12.68 3.95
C ALA A 51 -17.89 -12.55 5.14
N SER A 52 -17.37 -12.61 6.37
CA SER A 52 -18.19 -12.38 7.55
C SER A 52 -18.77 -10.95 7.52
N SER A 53 -19.80 -10.68 8.31
CA SER A 53 -20.34 -9.32 8.41
C SER A 53 -19.30 -8.32 8.94
N ALA A 54 -18.35 -8.78 9.76
CA ALA A 54 -17.23 -7.98 10.26
C ALA A 54 -16.24 -7.66 9.15
N ASP A 55 -15.88 -8.64 8.32
CA ASP A 55 -15.00 -8.42 7.16
C ASP A 55 -15.63 -7.45 6.16
N ALA A 56 -16.92 -7.60 5.87
CA ALA A 56 -17.65 -6.71 4.96
C ALA A 56 -17.60 -5.25 5.44
N ALA A 57 -17.74 -5.00 6.75
CA ALA A 57 -17.65 -3.67 7.32
C ALA A 57 -16.23 -3.08 7.20
N VAL A 58 -15.20 -3.88 7.48
CA VAL A 58 -13.81 -3.45 7.34
C VAL A 58 -13.45 -3.19 5.88
N ILE A 59 -13.87 -4.04 4.95
CA ILE A 59 -13.69 -3.87 3.51
C ILE A 59 -14.34 -2.56 3.04
N GLU A 60 -15.58 -2.29 3.48
CA GLU A 60 -16.27 -1.03 3.18
C GLU A 60 -15.47 0.17 3.69
N ASP A 61 -15.00 0.14 4.93
CA ASP A 61 -14.21 1.23 5.52
C ASP A 61 -12.89 1.47 4.76
N ILE A 62 -12.20 0.42 4.28
CA ILE A 62 -11.00 0.57 3.43
C ILE A 62 -11.33 1.26 2.11
N VAL A 63 -12.40 0.85 1.44
CA VAL A 63 -12.86 1.45 0.17
C VAL A 63 -13.22 2.92 0.37
N VAL A 64 -14.02 3.21 1.39
CA VAL A 64 -14.45 4.57 1.72
C VAL A 64 -13.25 5.43 2.10
N GLY A 65 -12.34 4.92 2.95
CA GLY A 65 -11.12 5.63 3.37
C GLY A 65 -10.18 5.94 2.20
N SER A 66 -9.99 5.00 1.28
CA SER A 66 -9.20 5.21 0.06
C SER A 66 -9.77 6.34 -0.80
N ARG A 67 -11.09 6.36 -0.99
CA ARG A 67 -11.78 7.40 -1.76
C ARG A 67 -11.80 8.75 -1.06
N ILE A 68 -11.97 8.79 0.26
CA ILE A 68 -11.88 10.02 1.06
C ILE A 68 -10.51 10.68 0.86
N LEU A 69 -9.43 9.93 1.04
CA LEU A 69 -8.08 10.48 0.93
C LEU A 69 -7.74 10.91 -0.50
N ALA A 70 -8.28 10.22 -1.51
CA ALA A 70 -8.14 10.61 -2.91
C ALA A 70 -8.95 11.88 -3.22
N GLU A 71 -10.18 12.02 -2.73
CA GLU A 71 -11.03 13.21 -2.89
C GLU A 71 -10.36 14.47 -2.33
N PHE A 72 -9.65 14.33 -1.21
CA PHE A 72 -8.96 15.46 -0.57
C PHE A 72 -7.52 15.66 -1.04
N GLY A 73 -7.04 14.89 -2.03
CA GLY A 73 -5.70 15.02 -2.60
C GLY A 73 -4.56 14.63 -1.65
N VAL A 74 -4.86 13.81 -0.64
CA VAL A 74 -3.85 13.17 0.23
C VAL A 74 -3.26 11.94 -0.46
N LEU A 75 -4.09 11.23 -1.22
CA LEU A 75 -3.70 10.18 -2.16
C LEU A 75 -3.98 10.65 -3.59
N ASP A 76 -3.20 10.14 -4.54
CA ASP A 76 -3.42 10.35 -5.98
C ASP A 76 -3.53 9.00 -6.71
N GLY A 77 -2.64 8.71 -7.66
CA GLY A 77 -2.50 7.37 -8.25
C GLY A 77 -1.76 6.37 -7.35
N PHE A 78 -1.21 6.85 -6.26
CA PHE A 78 -0.35 6.13 -5.34
C PHE A 78 -0.84 6.25 -3.91
N GLY A 79 -0.23 5.41 -3.01
CA GLY A 79 -0.66 5.29 -1.63
C GLY A 79 -1.80 4.28 -1.46
N HIS A 80 -2.01 3.85 -0.23
CA HIS A 80 -2.95 2.76 0.06
C HIS A 80 -3.38 2.72 1.53
N VAL A 81 -4.57 2.19 1.74
CA VAL A 81 -5.19 1.97 3.06
C VAL A 81 -5.29 0.47 3.30
N SER A 82 -5.00 0.04 4.52
CA SER A 82 -5.22 -1.34 4.95
C SER A 82 -5.88 -1.40 6.32
N ALA A 83 -6.42 -2.56 6.65
CA ALA A 83 -6.90 -2.86 7.99
C ALA A 83 -6.57 -4.31 8.38
N ARG A 84 -6.26 -4.52 9.65
CA ARG A 84 -6.10 -5.86 10.25
C ARG A 84 -7.41 -6.62 10.13
N ASP A 85 -7.32 -7.91 9.84
CA ASP A 85 -8.47 -8.80 9.82
C ASP A 85 -9.04 -8.94 11.24
N PRO A 86 -10.35 -8.67 11.44
CA PRO A 86 -10.97 -8.83 12.75
C PRO A 86 -11.06 -10.29 13.23
N ALA A 87 -11.00 -11.26 12.31
CA ALA A 87 -11.08 -12.69 12.62
C ALA A 87 -9.70 -13.32 12.87
N ASP A 88 -8.63 -12.80 12.21
CA ASP A 88 -7.27 -13.30 12.37
C ASP A 88 -6.27 -12.14 12.49
N PRO A 89 -5.73 -11.85 13.69
CA PRO A 89 -4.79 -10.74 13.89
C PRO A 89 -3.47 -10.90 13.12
N ASN A 90 -3.18 -12.07 12.56
CA ASN A 90 -2.01 -12.33 11.71
C ASN A 90 -2.29 -12.08 10.23
N ARG A 91 -3.44 -11.50 9.90
CA ARG A 91 -3.85 -11.16 8.55
C ARG A 91 -4.31 -9.71 8.45
N PHE A 92 -4.33 -9.18 7.23
CA PHE A 92 -4.84 -7.84 6.95
C PHE A 92 -5.46 -7.75 5.55
N TRP A 93 -6.37 -6.82 5.39
CA TRP A 93 -7.05 -6.48 4.15
C TRP A 93 -6.45 -5.24 3.52
N MET A 94 -6.18 -5.27 2.22
CA MET A 94 -5.71 -4.14 1.43
C MET A 94 -6.14 -4.33 -0.04
N SER A 95 -6.28 -3.24 -0.81
CA SER A 95 -6.62 -3.37 -2.22
C SER A 95 -5.48 -3.98 -3.04
N ARG A 96 -5.84 -4.60 -4.18
CA ARG A 96 -4.85 -4.86 -5.23
C ARG A 96 -4.17 -3.55 -5.65
N SER A 97 -3.05 -3.64 -6.37
CA SER A 97 -2.36 -2.47 -6.90
C SER A 97 -3.26 -1.70 -7.88
N LEU A 98 -3.90 -0.65 -7.37
CA LEU A 98 -4.87 0.18 -8.09
C LEU A 98 -4.90 1.59 -7.47
N ALA A 99 -5.17 2.62 -8.28
CA ALA A 99 -5.34 3.98 -7.79
C ALA A 99 -6.48 4.06 -6.75
N PRO A 100 -6.26 4.71 -5.58
CA PRO A 100 -7.19 4.69 -4.45
C PRO A 100 -8.61 5.15 -4.77
N ALA A 101 -8.77 6.11 -5.66
CA ALA A 101 -10.09 6.59 -6.09
C ALA A 101 -10.94 5.53 -6.81
N LEU A 102 -10.30 4.53 -7.41
CA LEU A 102 -10.96 3.50 -8.22
C LEU A 102 -11.25 2.21 -7.44
N VAL A 103 -10.80 2.12 -6.19
CA VAL A 103 -10.94 0.92 -5.37
C VAL A 103 -12.42 0.61 -5.10
N THR A 104 -12.77 -0.66 -5.28
CA THR A 104 -14.07 -1.27 -4.95
C THR A 104 -13.90 -2.43 -3.96
N ALA A 105 -14.98 -2.97 -3.44
CA ALA A 105 -14.92 -4.12 -2.53
C ALA A 105 -14.27 -5.35 -3.18
N ASP A 106 -14.50 -5.57 -4.48
CA ASP A 106 -13.90 -6.69 -5.24
C ASP A 106 -12.39 -6.58 -5.43
N ASP A 107 -11.85 -5.37 -5.25
CA ASP A 107 -10.41 -5.12 -5.33
C ASP A 107 -9.68 -5.42 -4.02
N ILE A 108 -10.40 -5.58 -2.90
CA ILE A 108 -9.78 -5.87 -1.61
C ILE A 108 -9.33 -7.33 -1.55
N MET A 109 -8.14 -7.53 -1.02
CA MET A 109 -7.46 -8.82 -0.90
C MET A 109 -6.98 -9.01 0.53
N GLU A 110 -6.98 -10.25 0.97
CA GLU A 110 -6.40 -10.67 2.23
C GLU A 110 -4.91 -11.00 2.07
N PHE A 111 -4.11 -10.60 3.06
CA PHE A 111 -2.67 -10.84 3.12
C PHE A 111 -2.28 -11.44 4.47
N ASP A 112 -1.26 -12.28 4.48
CA ASP A 112 -0.56 -12.67 5.71
C ASP A 112 0.47 -11.58 6.13
N LEU A 113 1.03 -11.72 7.34
CA LEU A 113 2.06 -10.78 7.81
C LEU A 113 3.43 -10.94 7.09
N ASP A 114 3.62 -11.95 6.26
CA ASP A 114 4.78 -12.05 5.38
C ASP A 114 4.57 -11.28 4.06
N GLY A 115 3.40 -10.65 3.90
CA GLY A 115 3.03 -9.86 2.73
C GLY A 115 2.58 -10.71 1.54
N ASN A 116 2.26 -11.98 1.74
CA ASN A 116 1.72 -12.84 0.69
C ASN A 116 0.20 -12.66 0.63
N ALA A 117 -0.33 -12.52 -0.58
CA ALA A 117 -1.78 -12.56 -0.78
C ALA A 117 -2.29 -13.99 -0.57
N VAL A 118 -3.32 -14.16 0.27
CA VAL A 118 -3.93 -15.46 0.58
C VAL A 118 -4.60 -16.05 -0.66
N ASP A 119 -5.29 -15.22 -1.44
CA ASP A 119 -5.90 -15.59 -2.73
C ASP A 119 -5.78 -14.44 -3.73
N ALA A 120 -4.66 -14.39 -4.43
CA ALA A 120 -4.39 -13.32 -5.38
C ALA A 120 -5.29 -13.37 -6.63
N ARG A 121 -5.73 -14.57 -7.08
CA ARG A 121 -6.50 -14.77 -8.35
C ARG A 121 -5.90 -14.05 -9.55
N GLY A 122 -4.57 -13.98 -9.64
CA GLY A 122 -3.86 -13.26 -10.70
C GLY A 122 -3.88 -11.73 -10.58
N ARG A 123 -4.44 -11.16 -9.50
CA ARG A 123 -4.42 -9.71 -9.26
C ARG A 123 -3.03 -9.25 -8.82
N SER A 124 -2.62 -8.07 -9.30
CA SER A 124 -1.35 -7.45 -8.90
C SER A 124 -1.41 -6.94 -7.46
N VAL A 125 -0.29 -7.02 -6.73
CA VAL A 125 -0.15 -6.52 -5.36
C VAL A 125 0.73 -5.28 -5.31
N PHE A 126 0.54 -4.41 -4.33
CA PHE A 126 1.48 -3.32 -4.08
C PHE A 126 2.85 -3.84 -3.67
N LEU A 127 3.92 -3.24 -4.22
CA LEU A 127 5.28 -3.54 -3.79
C LEU A 127 5.48 -3.17 -2.32
N GLU A 128 4.87 -2.08 -1.87
CA GLU A 128 5.03 -1.51 -0.54
C GLU A 128 4.07 -2.08 0.53
N ARG A 129 3.46 -3.23 0.28
CA ARG A 129 2.65 -3.96 1.28
C ARG A 129 3.43 -4.30 2.56
N PHE A 130 4.75 -4.32 2.49
CA PHE A 130 5.63 -4.55 3.64
C PHE A 130 5.64 -3.39 4.65
N ILE A 131 5.24 -2.19 4.25
CA ILE A 131 4.92 -1.10 5.20
C ILE A 131 3.85 -1.58 6.18
N HIS A 132 2.77 -2.15 5.66
CA HIS A 132 1.61 -2.59 6.44
C HIS A 132 1.92 -3.83 7.27
N SER A 133 2.41 -4.89 6.63
CA SER A 133 2.68 -6.17 7.31
C SER A 133 3.65 -6.03 8.48
N GLU A 134 4.74 -5.26 8.32
CA GLU A 134 5.74 -5.12 9.37
C GLU A 134 5.28 -4.18 10.51
N ILE A 135 4.44 -3.18 10.22
CA ILE A 135 3.80 -2.37 11.26
C ILE A 135 2.80 -3.24 12.04
N TYR A 136 1.97 -4.04 11.37
CA TYR A 136 1.07 -4.97 12.06
C TYR A 136 1.82 -5.99 12.91
N ARG A 137 2.95 -6.50 12.44
CA ARG A 137 3.81 -7.41 13.18
C ARG A 137 4.39 -6.77 14.44
N ALA A 138 4.84 -5.51 14.33
CA ALA A 138 5.49 -4.79 15.42
C ALA A 138 4.49 -4.22 16.44
N ARG A 139 3.24 -3.94 16.02
CA ARG A 139 2.26 -3.20 16.82
C ARG A 139 0.88 -3.86 16.75
N PRO A 140 0.63 -4.86 17.63
CA PRO A 140 -0.65 -5.60 17.64
C PRO A 140 -1.90 -4.72 17.87
N GLU A 141 -1.75 -3.57 18.54
CA GLU A 141 -2.84 -2.62 18.81
C GLU A 141 -3.21 -1.75 17.60
N VAL A 142 -2.37 -1.73 16.55
CA VAL A 142 -2.68 -1.02 15.31
C VAL A 142 -3.65 -1.86 14.48
N ILE A 143 -4.81 -1.27 14.19
CA ILE A 143 -5.86 -1.88 13.37
C ILE A 143 -5.82 -1.40 11.92
N SER A 144 -5.34 -0.17 11.66
CA SER A 144 -5.27 0.35 10.30
C SER A 144 -3.99 1.12 10.05
N VAL A 145 -3.47 0.97 8.83
CA VAL A 145 -2.27 1.65 8.32
C VAL A 145 -2.64 2.36 7.02
N VAL A 146 -2.21 3.61 6.89
CA VAL A 146 -2.33 4.41 5.67
C VAL A 146 -0.93 4.85 5.27
N HIS A 147 -0.55 4.61 4.02
CA HIS A 147 0.64 5.17 3.40
C HIS A 147 0.25 6.20 2.35
N THR A 148 0.90 7.37 2.37
CA THR A 148 0.60 8.49 1.48
C THR A 148 1.86 9.05 0.82
N HIS A 149 1.66 9.76 -0.31
CA HIS A 149 2.64 10.65 -0.92
C HIS A 149 2.22 12.11 -0.75
N SER A 150 1.64 12.45 0.40
CA SER A 150 1.06 13.75 0.70
C SER A 150 2.01 14.91 0.42
N PRO A 151 1.66 15.83 -0.49
CA PRO A 151 2.55 16.95 -0.85
C PRO A 151 2.85 17.91 0.29
N GLY A 152 1.92 18.07 1.23
CA GLY A 152 2.10 18.93 2.41
C GLY A 152 3.17 18.40 3.35
N VAL A 153 3.31 17.07 3.46
CA VAL A 153 4.22 16.41 4.40
C VAL A 153 5.64 16.29 3.86
N ILE A 154 5.82 16.15 2.55
CA ILE A 154 7.14 15.93 1.92
C ILE A 154 8.19 16.96 2.35
N PRO A 155 7.91 18.28 2.43
CA PRO A 155 8.88 19.27 2.88
C PRO A 155 9.48 18.99 4.26
N PHE A 156 8.68 18.47 5.19
CA PHE A 156 9.14 18.12 6.54
C PHE A 156 9.99 16.83 6.55
N GLY A 157 9.74 15.92 5.63
CA GLY A 157 10.55 14.71 5.45
C GLY A 157 11.95 14.98 4.89
N VAL A 158 12.18 16.13 4.22
CA VAL A 158 13.45 16.47 3.56
C VAL A 158 14.17 17.66 4.20
N SER A 159 13.55 18.36 5.14
CA SER A 159 14.14 19.49 5.87
C SER A 159 14.52 19.08 7.30
N LYS A 160 15.11 20.04 8.03
CA LYS A 160 15.39 19.90 9.47
C LYS A 160 14.25 20.40 10.35
N VAL A 161 13.19 20.94 9.75
CA VAL A 161 12.02 21.44 10.47
C VAL A 161 11.17 20.26 10.88
N PRO A 162 10.94 19.99 12.18
CA PRO A 162 10.09 18.91 12.61
C PRO A 162 8.62 19.22 12.32
N LEU A 163 7.84 18.21 11.92
CA LEU A 163 6.38 18.32 11.86
C LEU A 163 5.83 18.25 13.29
N GLN A 164 5.02 19.25 13.68
CA GLN A 164 4.48 19.43 15.04
C GLN A 164 3.01 19.84 14.98
N ALA A 165 2.24 19.48 15.99
CA ALA A 165 0.82 19.78 16.07
C ALA A 165 0.54 21.28 16.14
N MET A 166 -0.13 21.80 15.12
CA MET A 166 -0.55 23.21 15.04
C MET A 166 -1.89 23.48 15.71
N PHE A 167 -2.81 22.52 15.70
CA PHE A 167 -4.19 22.75 16.13
C PHE A 167 -4.89 21.47 16.57
N HIS A 168 -6.10 21.63 17.11
CA HIS A 168 -6.88 20.60 17.78
C HIS A 168 -7.06 19.31 16.97
N ASN A 169 -7.36 19.39 15.65
CA ASN A 169 -7.63 18.18 14.86
C ASN A 169 -6.36 17.38 14.53
N ALA A 170 -5.19 18.04 14.56
CA ALA A 170 -3.89 17.39 14.36
C ALA A 170 -3.18 17.07 15.68
N ALA A 171 -3.90 17.07 16.80
CA ALA A 171 -3.37 16.92 18.15
C ALA A 171 -2.52 15.65 18.37
N PHE A 172 -2.79 14.57 17.63
CA PHE A 172 -2.00 13.33 17.65
C PHE A 172 -0.53 13.54 17.24
N LEU A 173 -0.20 14.59 16.48
CA LEU A 173 1.16 14.96 16.09
C LEU A 173 1.98 15.51 17.27
N ALA A 174 1.34 15.94 18.37
CA ALA A 174 2.04 16.36 19.59
C ALA A 174 2.83 15.19 20.26
N ALA A 175 2.52 13.95 19.91
CA ALA A 175 3.33 12.77 20.27
C ALA A 175 4.65 12.68 19.50
N GLY A 176 4.82 13.48 18.43
CA GLY A 176 5.95 13.49 17.54
C GLY A 176 5.70 12.71 16.23
N ALA A 177 6.40 13.12 15.17
CA ALA A 177 6.41 12.50 13.85
C ALA A 177 7.86 12.33 13.39
N PRO A 178 8.54 11.21 13.69
CA PRO A 178 9.93 10.99 13.32
C PRO A 178 10.09 10.86 11.82
N VAL A 179 11.30 11.12 11.31
CA VAL A 179 11.65 10.98 9.90
C VAL A 179 12.51 9.73 9.69
N TRP A 180 12.00 8.78 8.93
CA TRP A 180 12.75 7.62 8.46
C TRP A 180 13.49 7.95 7.16
N ASP A 181 14.79 7.76 7.16
CA ASP A 181 15.62 7.89 5.95
C ASP A 181 16.18 6.51 5.56
N ILE A 182 15.60 5.90 4.53
CA ILE A 182 15.96 4.60 3.99
C ILE A 182 17.46 4.47 3.70
N ARG A 183 18.14 5.57 3.32
CA ARG A 183 19.57 5.57 2.99
C ARG A 183 20.47 5.22 4.17
N LYS A 184 20.04 5.49 5.40
CA LYS A 184 20.85 5.25 6.60
C LYS A 184 21.18 3.78 6.81
N GLU A 185 20.27 2.90 6.39
CA GLU A 185 20.44 1.44 6.58
C GLU A 185 20.64 0.70 5.25
N PHE A 186 20.07 1.20 4.15
CA PHE A 186 20.01 0.46 2.87
C PHE A 186 20.76 1.17 1.73
N GLY A 187 21.44 2.30 1.98
CA GLY A 187 22.15 3.05 0.96
C GLY A 187 21.23 3.68 -0.09
N GLU A 188 21.75 3.93 -1.28
CA GLU A 188 20.97 4.46 -2.40
C GLU A 188 20.06 3.37 -2.98
N THR A 189 18.76 3.57 -2.88
CA THR A 189 17.73 2.63 -3.33
C THR A 189 16.76 3.34 -4.29
N ASN A 190 15.76 2.61 -4.78
CA ASN A 190 14.60 3.19 -5.47
C ASN A 190 13.58 3.83 -4.52
N MET A 191 13.89 3.95 -3.23
CA MET A 191 13.08 4.50 -2.14
C MET A 191 11.83 3.68 -1.74
N LEU A 192 11.51 2.59 -2.45
CA LEU A 192 10.35 1.75 -2.13
C LEU A 192 10.63 0.81 -0.96
N VAL A 193 9.63 0.61 -0.12
CA VAL A 193 9.62 -0.39 0.96
C VAL A 193 9.14 -1.73 0.41
N SER A 194 9.98 -2.35 -0.41
CA SER A 194 9.62 -3.50 -1.23
C SER A 194 10.00 -4.88 -0.64
N ASP A 195 10.46 -4.89 0.61
CA ASP A 195 10.83 -6.11 1.33
C ASP A 195 10.62 -5.98 2.85
N PRO A 196 10.58 -7.12 3.59
CA PRO A 196 10.37 -7.11 5.04
C PRO A 196 11.43 -6.35 5.84
N ALA A 197 12.70 -6.35 5.40
CA ALA A 197 13.77 -5.67 6.14
C ALA A 197 13.56 -4.15 6.18
N ARG A 198 13.18 -3.55 5.05
CA ARG A 198 12.83 -2.13 4.94
C ARG A 198 11.57 -1.80 5.72
N GLY A 199 10.53 -2.65 5.62
CA GLY A 199 9.30 -2.50 6.39
C GLY A 199 9.55 -2.53 7.89
N LYS A 200 10.38 -3.45 8.37
CA LYS A 200 10.78 -3.57 9.78
C LYS A 200 11.53 -2.33 10.26
N SER A 201 12.48 -1.82 9.49
CA SER A 201 13.21 -0.59 9.82
C SER A 201 12.27 0.62 9.93
N LEU A 202 11.31 0.75 8.99
CA LEU A 202 10.28 1.79 9.05
C LEU A 202 9.38 1.64 10.28
N ALA A 203 8.93 0.42 10.60
CA ALA A 203 8.11 0.15 11.78
C ALA A 203 8.85 0.45 13.09
N GLN A 204 10.15 0.19 13.16
CA GLN A 204 11.00 0.57 14.29
C GLN A 204 11.10 2.09 14.45
N MET A 205 11.21 2.84 13.34
CA MET A 205 11.22 4.30 13.39
C MET A 205 9.87 4.87 13.81
N LEU A 206 8.76 4.27 13.36
CA LEU A 206 7.41 4.64 13.81
C LEU A 206 7.28 4.46 15.34
N SER A 207 7.88 3.40 15.90
CA SER A 207 7.84 3.10 17.34
C SER A 207 6.41 3.17 17.92
N ASP A 208 6.17 3.94 18.96
CA ASP A 208 4.86 4.18 19.60
C ASP A 208 4.08 5.36 18.99
N LYS A 209 4.62 5.99 17.96
CA LYS A 209 4.01 7.18 17.34
C LYS A 209 2.85 6.80 16.42
N TRP A 210 2.05 7.80 16.07
CA TRP A 210 0.93 7.65 15.14
C TRP A 210 1.31 7.94 13.70
N VAL A 211 2.43 8.64 13.50
CA VAL A 211 2.92 9.10 12.18
C VAL A 211 4.41 8.90 12.10
N VAL A 212 4.90 8.43 10.95
CA VAL A 212 6.31 8.48 10.57
C VAL A 212 6.43 9.08 9.17
N LEU A 213 7.32 10.04 9.00
CA LEU A 213 7.64 10.63 7.71
C LEU A 213 8.69 9.78 7.00
N MET A 214 8.55 9.62 5.71
CA MET A 214 9.51 8.93 4.84
C MET A 214 10.24 9.98 4.02
N ARG A 215 11.56 10.10 4.23
CA ARG A 215 12.36 11.14 3.57
C ARG A 215 12.21 11.12 2.04
N GLY A 216 11.67 12.24 1.50
CA GLY A 216 11.48 12.43 0.05
C GLY A 216 10.49 11.45 -0.60
N HIS A 217 9.58 10.86 0.19
CA HIS A 217 8.61 9.89 -0.29
C HIS A 217 7.18 10.30 0.13
N GLY A 218 6.93 10.42 1.42
CA GLY A 218 5.61 10.74 1.98
C GLY A 218 5.56 10.45 3.47
N ASP A 219 4.49 9.80 3.92
CA ASP A 219 4.31 9.40 5.30
C ASP A 219 3.53 8.10 5.46
N VAL A 220 3.57 7.57 6.68
CA VAL A 220 2.70 6.50 7.13
C VAL A 220 2.00 6.95 8.41
N THR A 221 0.68 6.79 8.41
CA THR A 221 -0.15 7.03 9.59
C THR A 221 -0.84 5.75 10.04
N VAL A 222 -1.03 5.60 11.36
CA VAL A 222 -1.67 4.41 11.93
C VAL A 222 -2.80 4.80 12.88
N GLY A 223 -3.73 3.86 13.08
CA GLY A 223 -4.85 4.08 13.97
C GLY A 223 -5.45 2.80 14.56
N PRO A 224 -6.20 2.94 15.68
CA PRO A 224 -6.96 1.85 16.29
C PRO A 224 -8.23 1.50 15.51
N THR A 225 -8.55 2.24 14.45
CA THR A 225 -9.62 1.98 13.48
C THR A 225 -9.24 2.56 12.12
N VAL A 226 -9.87 2.10 11.03
CA VAL A 226 -9.70 2.69 9.69
C VAL A 226 -10.05 4.17 9.72
N LYS A 227 -11.15 4.53 10.38
CA LYS A 227 -11.61 5.92 10.49
C LYS A 227 -10.54 6.83 11.10
N MET A 228 -9.87 6.37 12.18
CA MET A 228 -8.81 7.16 12.82
C MET A 228 -7.53 7.23 12.00
N ALA A 229 -7.14 6.15 11.32
CA ALA A 229 -5.98 6.18 10.44
C ALA A 229 -6.18 7.16 9.28
N VAL A 230 -7.36 7.13 8.64
CA VAL A 230 -7.76 8.06 7.58
C VAL A 230 -7.85 9.51 8.08
N PHE A 231 -8.44 9.72 9.26
CA PHE A 231 -8.49 11.02 9.91
C PHE A 231 -7.08 11.58 10.13
N ARG A 232 -6.18 10.78 10.66
CA ARG A 232 -4.79 11.17 10.90
C ARG A 232 -4.05 11.45 9.59
N ALA A 233 -4.22 10.65 8.55
CA ALA A 233 -3.61 10.89 7.25
C ALA A 233 -4.05 12.24 6.66
N TYR A 234 -5.35 12.53 6.68
CA TYR A 234 -5.89 13.80 6.20
C TYR A 234 -5.36 15.00 7.01
N TYR A 235 -5.44 14.91 8.35
CA TYR A 235 -5.03 16.04 9.18
C TYR A 235 -3.51 16.17 9.33
N THR A 236 -2.72 15.16 9.02
CA THR A 236 -1.26 15.29 8.87
C THR A 236 -0.92 16.20 7.68
N ASP A 237 -1.59 16.02 6.54
CA ASP A 237 -1.42 16.89 5.36
C ASP A 237 -1.89 18.34 5.63
N VAL A 238 -3.05 18.48 6.24
CA VAL A 238 -3.59 19.82 6.59
C VAL A 238 -2.67 20.55 7.57
N ASP A 239 -2.24 19.86 8.62
CA ASP A 239 -1.34 20.44 9.63
C ASP A 239 0.01 20.85 9.05
N ALA A 240 0.60 20.02 8.20
CA ALA A 240 1.84 20.33 7.50
C ALA A 240 1.73 21.58 6.64
N LYS A 241 0.63 21.77 5.93
CA LYS A 241 0.32 22.99 5.17
C LYS A 241 0.17 24.21 6.07
N LEU A 242 -0.56 24.08 7.18
CA LEU A 242 -0.74 25.14 8.17
C LEU A 242 0.58 25.53 8.86
N GLN A 243 1.39 24.52 9.24
CA GLN A 243 2.70 24.78 9.85
C GLN A 243 3.62 25.52 8.88
N SER A 244 3.65 25.14 7.60
CA SER A 244 4.42 25.82 6.57
C SER A 244 3.99 27.30 6.43
N GLN A 245 2.68 27.58 6.49
CA GLN A 245 2.13 28.92 6.45
C GLN A 245 2.50 29.72 7.70
N ALA A 246 2.38 29.11 8.89
CA ALA A 246 2.74 29.79 10.15
C ALA A 246 4.23 30.18 10.18
N ILE A 247 5.11 29.28 9.73
CA ILE A 247 6.55 29.58 9.59
C ILE A 247 6.77 30.73 8.62
N ALA A 248 6.05 30.78 7.50
CA ALA A 248 6.17 31.86 6.50
C ALA A 248 5.65 33.22 7.00
N LEU A 249 4.75 33.26 7.98
CA LEU A 249 4.32 34.51 8.64
C LEU A 249 5.45 35.16 9.44
N GLY A 250 6.47 34.39 9.84
CA GLY A 250 7.56 34.84 10.69
C GLY A 250 7.18 34.89 12.20
N GLY A 251 8.20 35.01 13.03
CA GLY A 251 8.05 34.94 14.49
C GLY A 251 8.05 33.50 15.03
N ASP A 252 7.86 33.39 16.33
CA ASP A 252 7.83 32.09 17.01
C ASP A 252 6.50 31.38 16.78
N VAL A 253 6.55 30.10 16.41
CA VAL A 253 5.35 29.25 16.26
C VAL A 253 5.06 28.56 17.61
N ASN A 254 3.83 28.73 18.12
CA ASN A 254 3.40 28.15 19.37
C ASN A 254 2.61 26.86 19.09
N TYR A 255 3.27 25.72 19.25
CA TYR A 255 2.70 24.39 19.00
C TYR A 255 1.94 23.85 20.20
N LEU A 256 1.06 22.85 19.96
CA LEU A 256 0.41 22.13 21.07
C LEU A 256 1.45 21.37 21.89
N THR A 257 1.30 21.42 23.20
CA THR A 257 2.08 20.59 24.11
C THR A 257 1.63 19.11 24.03
N PRO A 258 2.48 18.15 24.40
CA PRO A 258 2.07 16.74 24.48
C PRO A 258 0.82 16.50 25.34
N GLY A 259 0.67 17.26 26.43
CA GLY A 259 -0.49 17.15 27.32
C GLY A 259 -1.79 17.69 26.70
N GLU A 260 -1.74 18.79 25.96
CA GLU A 260 -2.87 19.29 25.16
C GLU A 260 -3.21 18.31 24.05
N GLY A 261 -2.17 17.82 23.33
CA GLY A 261 -2.33 16.85 22.27
C GLY A 261 -3.04 15.58 22.70
N ALA A 262 -2.63 14.98 23.82
CA ALA A 262 -3.27 13.75 24.32
C ALA A 262 -4.75 13.96 24.68
N LYS A 263 -5.10 15.10 25.29
CA LYS A 263 -6.51 15.42 25.64
C LYS A 263 -7.35 15.68 24.40
N ALA A 264 -6.83 16.42 23.45
CA ALA A 264 -7.54 16.76 22.21
C ALA A 264 -7.70 15.54 21.29
N ASP A 265 -6.68 14.66 21.16
CA ASP A 265 -6.79 13.42 20.37
C ASP A 265 -7.86 12.48 20.93
N ALA A 266 -7.98 12.38 22.25
CA ALA A 266 -9.04 11.59 22.89
C ALA A 266 -10.45 12.10 22.54
N ILE A 267 -10.64 13.41 22.48
CA ILE A 267 -11.93 14.01 22.06
C ILE A 267 -12.17 13.76 20.57
N ASN A 268 -11.17 13.93 19.70
CA ASN A 268 -11.30 13.64 18.29
C ASN A 268 -11.70 12.19 18.04
N PHE A 269 -11.11 11.24 18.77
CA PHE A 269 -11.48 9.83 18.69
C PHE A 269 -12.93 9.60 19.11
N ALA A 270 -13.38 10.22 20.20
CA ALA A 270 -14.76 10.06 20.71
C ALA A 270 -15.82 10.56 19.72
N VAL A 271 -15.48 11.50 18.83
CA VAL A 271 -16.43 12.10 17.87
C VAL A 271 -16.11 11.77 16.41
N ILE A 272 -15.27 10.77 16.16
CA ILE A 272 -14.77 10.43 14.81
C ILE A 272 -15.88 10.19 13.79
N ASP A 273 -16.99 9.61 14.19
CA ASP A 273 -18.11 9.32 13.28
C ASP A 273 -18.75 10.57 12.68
N ARG A 274 -18.64 11.74 13.35
CA ARG A 274 -19.15 13.01 12.83
C ARG A 274 -18.49 13.37 11.49
N ILE A 275 -17.17 13.35 11.46
CA ILE A 275 -16.42 13.71 10.26
C ILE A 275 -16.42 12.58 9.24
N TRP A 276 -16.32 11.33 9.70
CA TRP A 276 -16.38 10.15 8.85
C TRP A 276 -17.65 10.10 8.02
N ASN A 277 -18.81 10.29 8.64
CA ASN A 277 -20.10 10.27 7.95
C ASN A 277 -20.24 11.42 6.94
N LEU A 278 -19.70 12.61 7.27
CA LEU A 278 -19.65 13.73 6.33
C LEU A 278 -18.80 13.39 5.10
N TRP A 279 -17.62 12.80 5.31
CA TRP A 279 -16.74 12.42 4.21
C TRP A 279 -17.30 11.27 3.38
N LYS A 280 -17.84 10.26 4.04
CA LYS A 280 -18.49 9.10 3.39
C LYS A 280 -19.63 9.56 2.46
N MET A 281 -20.43 10.51 2.87
CA MET A 281 -21.51 11.07 2.06
C MET A 281 -20.99 11.70 0.75
N ARG A 282 -19.77 12.26 0.73
CA ARG A 282 -19.17 12.85 -0.47
C ARG A 282 -18.71 11.80 -1.48
N VAL A 283 -18.11 10.72 -1.01
CA VAL A 283 -17.40 9.73 -1.86
C VAL A 283 -18.21 8.45 -2.12
N ALA A 284 -19.23 8.19 -1.31
CA ALA A 284 -20.07 7.02 -1.37
C ALA A 284 -21.51 7.34 -0.91
N PRO A 285 -22.24 8.23 -1.62
CA PRO A 285 -23.56 8.70 -1.15
C PRO A 285 -24.58 7.56 -1.00
N GLY A 286 -24.45 6.47 -1.77
CA GLY A 286 -25.31 5.29 -1.66
C GLY A 286 -25.04 4.41 -0.41
N LEU A 287 -23.94 4.65 0.31
CA LEU A 287 -23.55 3.94 1.52
C LEU A 287 -23.69 4.82 2.78
N ALA A 288 -24.00 6.11 2.63
CA ALA A 288 -24.23 6.99 3.76
C ALA A 288 -25.58 6.64 4.40
N LYS A 289 -25.58 6.42 5.71
CA LYS A 289 -26.79 6.18 6.50
C LYS A 289 -27.12 7.40 7.33
#